data_a52cccc43ac9460e44fbb0a8794b8b79
#
_entry.id   a52cccc43ac9460e44fbb0a8794b8b79
#
_cell.length_a   1.000
_cell.length_b   1.000
_cell.length_c   1.000
_cell.angle_alpha   90.00
_cell.angle_beta   90.00
_cell.angle_gamma   90.00
#
_symmetry.space_group_name_H-M   'P 1'
#
loop_
_entity.id
_entity.type
_entity.pdbx_description
1 polymer ?
#
loop_
_entity_poly.entity_id
_entity_poly.type
_entity_poly.pdbx_seq_one_letter_code
_entity_poly.pdbx_strand_id
1 'polypeptide(L)'
;MTTDLTRATAAELADLLGAGSVSSREVTRALLDRTAAVDGAVRSYLHVDEDGALAAADDVDRRRAAGEELHALAGVPIAVKDVMATRGLPTTCGSRILEGWVPPYDATVVRRLREAGMPILGKTNMDEFAMGSSTEHSAFGPSHNPWDLDRIPGGSGGGSSSVVASFQAPLAIGTDTGGSIRQPAAVTGTVGTKPTYGGVSRYGLVALASSLDQAGPCSRTVLDSALLHEVIAGHDPMDSTSVDAPVPAVVEAARRADVSGMRIGIVRELTGEGFQPGVQARFDEAVQHLVDAGAEVVEVSCPSFTYALAAYYLILPSEASSNLAKFDAMRYGLRVTPDGVDAPSAEQVMAATRDAGFGDEVKRRIILGTYALSSGYYDAYYGSAQKVRRLIADDFAAAFETADVLVTPTAPTTAFRLGDKLDDPMAMYLNDIATIPANLAGIPGLSLPSGLADEDGLPAGFQVLAPAMADERLYSVGAALEARLAAAWGGPLLDRAPDLTEVSR
;
A
#
# COMPACT_ATOMS: atom_id res chain seq x y z
N MET A 1 21.09 -1.06 -27.76
CA MET A 1 20.24 -2.05 -27.07
C MET A 1 18.87 -1.41 -26.97
N THR A 2 17.81 -2.08 -27.39
CA THR A 2 16.43 -1.59 -27.17
C THR A 2 16.14 -1.69 -25.68
N THR A 3 15.77 -0.59 -25.05
CA THR A 3 15.37 -0.57 -23.62
C THR A 3 14.16 -1.48 -23.42
N ASP A 4 14.23 -2.38 -22.45
CA ASP A 4 13.06 -3.16 -22.06
C ASP A 4 12.08 -2.25 -21.31
N LEU A 5 10.99 -1.85 -21.98
CA LEU A 5 10.00 -0.92 -21.43
C LEU A 5 9.28 -1.46 -20.20
N THR A 6 9.22 -2.78 -20.03
CA THR A 6 8.56 -3.37 -18.86
C THR A 6 9.42 -3.26 -17.60
N ARG A 7 10.75 -3.21 -17.73
CA ARG A 7 11.71 -3.09 -16.63
C ARG A 7 12.13 -1.65 -16.33
N ALA A 8 11.87 -0.71 -17.24
CA ALA A 8 12.18 0.70 -17.01
C ALA A 8 11.40 1.27 -15.81
N THR A 9 12.05 2.10 -15.01
CA THR A 9 11.42 2.82 -13.88
C THR A 9 10.41 3.86 -14.40
N ALA A 10 9.53 4.36 -13.54
CA ALA A 10 8.58 5.40 -13.97
C ALA A 10 9.31 6.70 -14.38
N ALA A 11 10.40 7.03 -13.70
CA ALA A 11 11.24 8.17 -14.04
C ALA A 11 11.89 8.00 -15.43
N GLU A 12 12.47 6.82 -15.70
CA GLU A 12 13.06 6.52 -17.04
C GLU A 12 12.00 6.52 -18.13
N LEU A 13 10.81 5.97 -17.90
CA LEU A 13 9.71 6.04 -18.86
C LEU A 13 9.26 7.48 -19.11
N ALA A 14 9.19 8.31 -18.07
CA ALA A 14 8.86 9.73 -18.20
C ALA A 14 9.88 10.47 -19.07
N ASP A 15 11.17 10.20 -18.89
CA ASP A 15 12.26 10.78 -19.70
C ASP A 15 12.16 10.32 -21.16
N LEU A 16 11.94 9.03 -21.42
CA LEU A 16 11.80 8.48 -22.79
C LEU A 16 10.58 9.07 -23.51
N LEU A 17 9.45 9.18 -22.81
CA LEU A 17 8.21 9.78 -23.31
C LEU A 17 8.40 11.29 -23.57
N GLY A 18 9.05 12.01 -22.65
CA GLY A 18 9.34 13.44 -22.78
C GLY A 18 10.26 13.75 -23.96
N ALA A 19 11.23 12.87 -24.20
CA ALA A 19 12.14 12.97 -25.35
C ALA A 19 11.50 12.51 -26.70
N GLY A 20 10.28 11.97 -26.69
CA GLY A 20 9.63 11.39 -27.85
C GLY A 20 10.33 10.13 -28.38
N SER A 21 11.14 9.47 -27.56
CA SER A 21 11.86 8.24 -27.92
C SER A 21 10.95 7.03 -27.99
N VAL A 22 9.84 7.07 -27.24
CA VAL A 22 8.77 6.08 -27.21
C VAL A 22 7.43 6.80 -27.09
N SER A 23 6.34 6.17 -27.54
CA SER A 23 4.98 6.64 -27.32
C SER A 23 4.37 6.03 -26.05
N SER A 24 3.38 6.71 -25.47
CA SER A 24 2.61 6.16 -24.36
C SER A 24 1.90 4.87 -24.73
N ARG A 25 1.42 4.78 -25.98
CA ARG A 25 0.81 3.56 -26.53
C ARG A 25 1.78 2.38 -26.53
N GLU A 26 3.05 2.58 -26.96
CA GLU A 26 4.07 1.52 -26.95
C GLU A 26 4.37 1.03 -25.55
N VAL A 27 4.53 1.94 -24.58
CA VAL A 27 4.76 1.60 -23.17
C VAL A 27 3.55 0.84 -22.61
N THR A 28 2.33 1.36 -22.82
CA THR A 28 1.10 0.75 -22.32
C THR A 28 0.90 -0.66 -22.90
N ARG A 29 1.14 -0.84 -24.21
CA ARG A 29 1.04 -2.15 -24.88
C ARG A 29 2.05 -3.14 -24.29
N ALA A 30 3.31 -2.75 -24.14
CA ALA A 30 4.34 -3.63 -23.56
C ALA A 30 3.96 -4.15 -22.15
N LEU A 31 3.39 -3.28 -21.31
CA LEU A 31 2.96 -3.65 -19.95
C LEU A 31 1.69 -4.54 -19.97
N LEU A 32 0.74 -4.29 -20.87
CA LEU A 32 -0.43 -5.16 -21.07
C LEU A 32 -0.03 -6.55 -21.59
N ASP A 33 0.91 -6.62 -22.52
CA ASP A 33 1.45 -7.89 -23.04
C ASP A 33 2.19 -8.64 -21.91
N ARG A 34 2.96 -7.93 -21.07
CA ARG A 34 3.58 -8.52 -19.87
C ARG A 34 2.52 -9.05 -18.90
N THR A 35 1.45 -8.29 -18.65
CA THR A 35 0.33 -8.72 -17.80
C THR A 35 -0.31 -10.00 -18.34
N ALA A 36 -0.61 -10.03 -19.63
CA ALA A 36 -1.17 -11.24 -20.26
C ALA A 36 -0.27 -12.47 -20.15
N ALA A 37 1.06 -12.26 -20.13
CA ALA A 37 2.03 -13.35 -20.03
C ALA A 37 2.18 -13.91 -18.60
N VAL A 38 2.04 -13.08 -17.54
CA VAL A 38 2.43 -13.51 -16.19
C VAL A 38 1.31 -13.46 -15.15
N ASP A 39 0.23 -12.68 -15.37
CA ASP A 39 -0.80 -12.49 -14.34
C ASP A 39 -1.65 -13.75 -14.09
N GLY A 40 -1.68 -14.68 -15.02
CA GLY A 40 -2.28 -16.00 -14.80
C GLY A 40 -1.65 -16.75 -13.61
N ALA A 41 -0.36 -16.55 -13.34
CA ALA A 41 0.37 -17.13 -12.22
C ALA A 41 0.33 -16.23 -10.97
N VAL A 42 0.51 -14.91 -11.14
CA VAL A 42 0.62 -13.95 -10.02
C VAL A 42 -0.75 -13.52 -9.48
N ARG A 43 -1.76 -13.41 -10.35
CA ARG A 43 -3.14 -13.02 -10.01
C ARG A 43 -3.21 -11.66 -9.30
N SER A 44 -2.45 -10.71 -9.82
CA SER A 44 -2.33 -9.37 -9.24
C SER A 44 -3.55 -8.50 -9.54
N TYR A 45 -4.22 -8.72 -10.70
CA TYR A 45 -5.36 -7.94 -11.12
C TYR A 45 -6.69 -8.66 -10.86
N LEU A 46 -7.71 -7.89 -10.46
CA LEU A 46 -9.11 -8.30 -10.51
C LEU A 46 -9.79 -7.89 -11.82
N HIS A 47 -9.29 -6.81 -12.44
CA HIS A 47 -9.76 -6.31 -13.72
C HIS A 47 -8.63 -5.58 -14.46
N VAL A 48 -8.40 -5.94 -15.71
CA VAL A 48 -7.50 -5.25 -16.64
C VAL A 48 -8.33 -4.44 -17.61
N ASP A 49 -8.03 -3.15 -17.77
CA ASP A 49 -8.74 -2.22 -18.67
C ASP A 49 -7.87 -1.93 -19.91
N GLU A 50 -7.71 -2.92 -20.78
CA GLU A 50 -6.88 -2.81 -21.98
C GLU A 50 -7.32 -1.66 -22.88
N ASP A 51 -8.61 -1.61 -23.23
CA ASP A 51 -9.17 -0.62 -24.15
C ASP A 51 -9.07 0.80 -23.58
N GLY A 52 -9.44 0.98 -22.30
CA GLY A 52 -9.37 2.29 -21.64
C GLY A 52 -7.94 2.78 -21.44
N ALA A 53 -7.01 1.88 -21.07
CA ALA A 53 -5.60 2.24 -20.94
C ALA A 53 -4.98 2.68 -22.26
N LEU A 54 -5.24 1.94 -23.35
CA LEU A 54 -4.75 2.31 -24.69
C LEU A 54 -5.38 3.60 -25.22
N ALA A 55 -6.68 3.81 -24.98
CA ALA A 55 -7.34 5.06 -25.36
C ALA A 55 -6.76 6.27 -24.62
N ALA A 56 -6.45 6.13 -23.32
CA ALA A 56 -5.79 7.16 -22.53
C ALA A 56 -4.36 7.43 -23.04
N ALA A 57 -3.62 6.37 -23.39
CA ALA A 57 -2.28 6.50 -23.98
C ALA A 57 -2.30 7.23 -25.33
N ASP A 58 -3.25 6.88 -26.22
CA ASP A 58 -3.44 7.56 -27.51
C ASP A 58 -3.79 9.05 -27.35
N ASP A 59 -4.58 9.39 -26.30
CA ASP A 59 -4.89 10.79 -25.98
C ASP A 59 -3.64 11.57 -25.60
N VAL A 60 -2.80 11.00 -24.72
CA VAL A 60 -1.53 11.62 -24.31
C VAL A 60 -0.59 11.81 -25.51
N ASP A 61 -0.44 10.79 -26.35
CA ASP A 61 0.42 10.86 -27.54
C ASP A 61 -0.05 11.96 -28.51
N ARG A 62 -1.38 12.07 -28.72
CA ARG A 62 -1.99 13.13 -29.56
C ARG A 62 -1.72 14.53 -28.97
N ARG A 63 -1.90 14.72 -27.66
CA ARG A 63 -1.69 16.00 -26.96
C ARG A 63 -0.21 16.39 -26.99
N ARG A 64 0.70 15.42 -26.78
CA ARG A 64 2.15 15.64 -26.89
C ARG A 64 2.55 16.04 -28.32
N ALA A 65 2.01 15.37 -29.35
CA ALA A 65 2.24 15.71 -30.73
C ALA A 65 1.69 17.10 -31.11
N ALA A 66 0.64 17.56 -30.42
CA ALA A 66 0.10 18.93 -30.57
C ALA A 66 0.95 19.99 -29.85
N GLY A 67 2.00 19.60 -29.10
CA GLY A 67 2.86 20.51 -28.34
C GLY A 67 2.24 21.04 -27.06
N GLU A 68 1.23 20.34 -26.48
CA GLU A 68 0.67 20.71 -25.19
C GLU A 68 1.71 20.49 -24.08
N GLU A 69 1.73 21.39 -23.10
CA GLU A 69 2.48 21.18 -21.86
C GLU A 69 1.77 20.11 -21.02
N LEU A 70 2.47 18.98 -20.80
CA LEU A 70 1.93 17.84 -20.08
C LEU A 70 2.66 17.63 -18.74
N HIS A 71 1.99 16.97 -17.79
CA HIS A 71 2.62 16.54 -16.54
C HIS A 71 3.82 15.61 -16.81
N ALA A 72 4.85 15.64 -15.97
CA ALA A 72 6.05 14.81 -16.13
C ALA A 72 5.74 13.31 -16.28
N LEU A 73 4.74 12.80 -15.54
CA LEU A 73 4.29 11.41 -15.63
C LEU A 73 3.21 11.16 -16.69
N ALA A 74 2.88 12.12 -17.55
CA ALA A 74 1.89 11.92 -18.59
C ALA A 74 2.33 10.81 -19.57
N GLY A 75 1.50 9.78 -19.69
CA GLY A 75 1.76 8.61 -20.50
C GLY A 75 2.44 7.45 -19.77
N VAL A 76 2.88 7.63 -18.53
CA VAL A 76 3.37 6.53 -17.69
C VAL A 76 2.18 5.75 -17.09
N PRO A 77 2.04 4.44 -17.39
CA PRO A 77 0.89 3.66 -16.92
C PRO A 77 0.96 3.36 -15.41
N ILE A 78 -0.24 3.15 -14.82
CA ILE A 78 -0.39 2.87 -13.38
C ILE A 78 -1.49 1.84 -13.11
N ALA A 79 -1.30 1.03 -12.06
CA ALA A 79 -2.34 0.14 -11.53
C ALA A 79 -3.00 0.73 -10.28
N VAL A 80 -4.30 0.45 -10.05
CA VAL A 80 -5.09 1.07 -8.97
C VAL A 80 -5.70 -0.01 -8.08
N LYS A 81 -5.44 0.04 -6.76
CA LYS A 81 -6.03 -0.89 -5.79
C LYS A 81 -7.56 -0.83 -5.84
N ASP A 82 -8.19 -1.99 -5.77
CA ASP A 82 -9.64 -2.13 -6.01
C ASP A 82 -10.55 -1.55 -4.92
N VAL A 83 -9.98 -0.89 -3.91
CA VAL A 83 -10.70 -0.10 -2.90
C VAL A 83 -11.05 1.31 -3.35
N MET A 84 -10.48 1.78 -4.45
CA MET A 84 -10.64 3.14 -4.96
C MET A 84 -11.72 3.19 -6.03
N ALA A 85 -12.76 3.99 -5.79
CA ALA A 85 -13.80 4.23 -6.78
C ALA A 85 -13.19 4.76 -8.08
N THR A 86 -13.39 4.03 -9.16
CA THR A 86 -12.86 4.36 -10.50
C THR A 86 -14.02 4.36 -11.48
N ARG A 87 -14.42 5.55 -11.93
CA ARG A 87 -15.57 5.70 -12.83
C ARG A 87 -15.38 4.87 -14.10
N GLY A 88 -16.38 4.04 -14.39
CA GLY A 88 -16.42 3.19 -15.58
C GLY A 88 -15.73 1.84 -15.41
N LEU A 89 -15.01 1.59 -14.29
CA LEU A 89 -14.36 0.31 -14.01
C LEU A 89 -15.01 -0.38 -12.80
N PRO A 90 -15.14 -1.72 -12.80
CA PRO A 90 -15.58 -2.45 -11.62
C PRO A 90 -14.74 -2.10 -10.40
N THR A 91 -15.38 -1.92 -9.24
CA THR A 91 -14.72 -1.65 -7.97
C THR A 91 -15.37 -2.52 -6.90
N THR A 92 -14.72 -3.63 -6.54
CA THR A 92 -15.31 -4.68 -5.70
C THR A 92 -14.77 -4.68 -4.28
N CYS A 93 -13.63 -4.04 -4.02
CA CYS A 93 -12.91 -4.14 -2.74
C CYS A 93 -12.52 -5.58 -2.37
N GLY A 94 -12.31 -6.46 -3.36
CA GLY A 94 -12.05 -7.88 -3.12
C GLY A 94 -13.24 -8.65 -2.55
N SER A 95 -14.48 -8.13 -2.66
CA SER A 95 -15.70 -8.64 -2.00
C SER A 95 -16.82 -8.96 -2.97
N ARG A 96 -17.57 -10.02 -2.67
CA ARG A 96 -18.83 -10.34 -3.34
C ARG A 96 -19.91 -9.28 -3.11
N ILE A 97 -19.83 -8.52 -2.02
CA ILE A 97 -20.83 -7.49 -1.68
C ILE A 97 -20.89 -6.38 -2.75
N LEU A 98 -19.77 -6.11 -3.43
CA LEU A 98 -19.66 -5.13 -4.50
C LEU A 98 -19.39 -5.74 -5.87
N GLU A 99 -19.50 -7.06 -6.02
CA GLU A 99 -19.33 -7.71 -7.32
C GLU A 99 -20.25 -7.09 -8.37
N GLY A 100 -19.68 -6.69 -9.51
CA GLY A 100 -20.39 -6.03 -10.61
C GLY A 100 -20.74 -4.55 -10.39
N TRP A 101 -20.37 -3.96 -9.23
CA TRP A 101 -20.59 -2.53 -9.03
C TRP A 101 -19.55 -1.70 -9.80
N VAL A 102 -20.05 -0.75 -10.60
CA VAL A 102 -19.25 0.22 -11.34
C VAL A 102 -19.55 1.61 -10.78
N PRO A 103 -18.57 2.30 -10.16
CA PRO A 103 -18.78 3.62 -9.60
C PRO A 103 -19.15 4.66 -10.66
N PRO A 104 -20.09 5.59 -10.36
CA PRO A 104 -20.41 6.71 -11.25
C PRO A 104 -19.43 7.88 -11.13
N TYR A 105 -18.42 7.81 -10.25
CA TYR A 105 -17.44 8.86 -9.95
C TYR A 105 -16.06 8.27 -9.70
N ASP A 106 -15.04 9.13 -9.78
CA ASP A 106 -13.66 8.81 -9.42
C ASP A 106 -13.36 9.20 -7.97
N ALA A 107 -12.56 8.41 -7.28
CA ALA A 107 -11.85 8.87 -6.10
C ALA A 107 -10.93 10.06 -6.47
N THR A 108 -10.69 10.99 -5.55
CA THR A 108 -9.82 12.15 -5.82
C THR A 108 -8.44 11.74 -6.33
N VAL A 109 -7.84 10.71 -5.74
CA VAL A 109 -6.55 10.18 -6.20
C VAL A 109 -6.64 9.69 -7.65
N VAL A 110 -7.69 8.97 -8.03
CA VAL A 110 -7.93 8.49 -9.40
C VAL A 110 -8.13 9.66 -10.38
N ARG A 111 -8.91 10.67 -9.98
CA ARG A 111 -9.08 11.89 -10.77
C ARG A 111 -7.74 12.59 -11.03
N ARG A 112 -6.89 12.74 -10.00
CA ARG A 112 -5.55 13.33 -10.13
C ARG A 112 -4.63 12.53 -11.06
N LEU A 113 -4.68 11.19 -11.02
CA LEU A 113 -3.94 10.34 -11.98
C LEU A 113 -4.39 10.61 -13.43
N ARG A 114 -5.71 10.69 -13.66
CA ARG A 114 -6.25 11.00 -14.99
C ARG A 114 -5.89 12.41 -15.45
N GLU A 115 -5.96 13.41 -14.57
CA GLU A 115 -5.56 14.80 -14.83
C GLU A 115 -4.06 14.88 -15.17
N ALA A 116 -3.22 14.08 -14.55
CA ALA A 116 -1.80 13.95 -14.89
C ALA A 116 -1.55 13.18 -16.21
N GLY A 117 -2.59 12.62 -16.83
CA GLY A 117 -2.47 11.89 -18.08
C GLY A 117 -1.86 10.48 -17.92
N MET A 118 -2.03 9.84 -16.78
CA MET A 118 -1.51 8.50 -16.53
C MET A 118 -2.53 7.43 -16.97
N PRO A 119 -2.21 6.53 -17.92
CA PRO A 119 -3.10 5.43 -18.30
C PRO A 119 -3.31 4.45 -17.15
N ILE A 120 -4.57 4.16 -16.79
CA ILE A 120 -4.91 3.20 -15.74
C ILE A 120 -5.00 1.80 -16.36
N LEU A 121 -4.08 0.90 -16.01
CA LEU A 121 -4.01 -0.47 -16.54
C LEU A 121 -5.14 -1.37 -16.02
N GLY A 122 -5.64 -1.10 -14.81
CA GLY A 122 -6.68 -1.92 -14.20
C GLY A 122 -6.75 -1.79 -12.68
N LYS A 123 -7.53 -2.70 -12.08
CA LYS A 123 -7.83 -2.77 -10.64
C LYS A 123 -7.10 -3.95 -10.01
N THR A 124 -6.24 -3.68 -9.01
CA THR A 124 -5.42 -4.71 -8.38
C THR A 124 -6.15 -5.42 -7.24
N ASN A 125 -5.85 -6.71 -7.09
CA ASN A 125 -6.40 -7.56 -6.04
C ASN A 125 -5.99 -7.08 -4.64
N MET A 126 -6.78 -7.46 -3.64
CA MET A 126 -6.61 -7.04 -2.25
C MET A 126 -7.36 -7.96 -1.29
N ASP A 127 -6.98 -7.98 -0.02
CA ASP A 127 -7.83 -8.55 1.01
C ASP A 127 -9.18 -7.84 1.05
N GLU A 128 -10.26 -8.58 1.29
CA GLU A 128 -11.62 -8.06 1.28
C GLU A 128 -11.77 -6.84 2.20
N PHE A 129 -12.24 -5.72 1.64
CA PHE A 129 -12.36 -4.41 2.31
C PHE A 129 -11.09 -3.96 3.05
N ALA A 130 -9.91 -4.32 2.54
CA ALA A 130 -8.61 -4.06 3.14
C ALA A 130 -8.40 -4.73 4.51
N MET A 131 -9.13 -5.81 4.82
CA MET A 131 -9.07 -6.56 6.07
C MET A 131 -8.20 -7.81 5.94
N GLY A 132 -6.88 -7.63 6.04
CA GLY A 132 -5.91 -8.71 6.00
C GLY A 132 -4.50 -8.20 5.76
N SER A 133 -3.53 -9.12 5.86
CA SER A 133 -2.10 -8.85 5.70
C SER A 133 -1.42 -9.84 4.73
N SER A 134 -2.23 -10.51 3.88
CA SER A 134 -1.73 -11.57 2.99
C SER A 134 -2.35 -11.60 1.59
N THR A 135 -3.44 -10.86 1.36
CA THR A 135 -4.29 -10.90 0.15
C THR A 135 -5.02 -12.24 -0.04
N GLU A 136 -5.01 -13.12 0.98
CA GLU A 136 -5.72 -14.40 0.95
C GLU A 136 -7.23 -14.26 1.20
N HIS A 137 -7.66 -13.16 1.84
CA HIS A 137 -9.09 -12.90 2.12
C HIS A 137 -9.86 -12.31 0.94
N SER A 138 -9.26 -12.20 -0.25
CA SER A 138 -10.00 -11.80 -1.44
C SER A 138 -11.05 -12.83 -1.82
N ALA A 139 -12.29 -12.39 -2.04
CA ALA A 139 -13.38 -13.26 -2.52
C ALA A 139 -13.14 -13.85 -3.93
N PHE A 140 -12.11 -13.34 -4.63
CA PHE A 140 -11.72 -13.76 -5.98
C PHE A 140 -10.44 -14.63 -5.98
N GLY A 141 -9.98 -15.02 -4.81
CA GLY A 141 -8.78 -15.83 -4.58
C GLY A 141 -7.51 -14.97 -4.34
N PRO A 142 -6.44 -15.60 -3.83
CA PRO A 142 -5.22 -14.90 -3.45
C PRO A 142 -4.42 -14.38 -4.64
N SER A 143 -3.63 -13.33 -4.41
CA SER A 143 -2.47 -13.03 -5.24
C SER A 143 -1.25 -13.81 -4.74
N HIS A 144 -0.29 -14.03 -5.61
CA HIS A 144 0.92 -14.78 -5.34
C HIS A 144 2.15 -13.86 -5.35
N ASN A 145 3.16 -14.21 -4.55
CA ASN A 145 4.39 -13.44 -4.50
C ASN A 145 5.25 -13.73 -5.75
N PRO A 146 5.70 -12.71 -6.50
CA PRO A 146 6.56 -12.91 -7.66
C PRO A 146 7.91 -13.57 -7.38
N TRP A 147 8.39 -13.57 -6.13
CA TRP A 147 9.62 -14.24 -5.72
C TRP A 147 9.44 -15.76 -5.50
N ASP A 148 8.27 -16.18 -5.04
CA ASP A 148 7.89 -17.57 -4.81
C ASP A 148 6.36 -17.64 -4.84
N LEU A 149 5.80 -18.28 -5.88
CA LEU A 149 4.36 -18.33 -6.11
C LEU A 149 3.58 -19.12 -5.04
N ASP A 150 4.25 -19.88 -4.18
CA ASP A 150 3.64 -20.56 -3.04
C ASP A 150 3.50 -19.65 -1.80
N ARG A 151 3.94 -18.40 -1.89
CA ARG A 151 3.98 -17.46 -0.77
C ARG A 151 3.08 -16.25 -0.97
N ILE A 152 2.74 -15.61 0.16
CA ILE A 152 1.90 -14.42 0.17
C ILE A 152 2.67 -13.21 -0.38
N PRO A 153 2.01 -12.30 -1.12
CA PRO A 153 2.62 -11.03 -1.53
C PRO A 153 2.47 -9.94 -0.46
N GLY A 154 2.01 -10.32 0.75
CA GLY A 154 1.56 -9.38 1.75
C GLY A 154 0.13 -8.87 1.50
N GLY A 155 -0.34 -7.99 2.37
CA GLY A 155 -1.70 -7.43 2.32
C GLY A 155 -1.87 -6.20 3.20
N SER A 156 -3.00 -5.55 3.01
CA SER A 156 -4.09 -5.87 2.08
C SER A 156 -3.82 -5.45 0.63
N GLY A 157 -2.72 -4.74 0.33
CA GLY A 157 -2.36 -4.25 -1.00
C GLY A 157 -1.43 -5.20 -1.78
N GLY A 158 -1.48 -6.51 -1.56
CA GLY A 158 -0.57 -7.46 -2.19
C GLY A 158 -0.63 -7.44 -3.72
N GLY A 159 -1.81 -7.30 -4.32
CA GLY A 159 -1.94 -7.12 -5.76
C GLY A 159 -1.19 -5.88 -6.28
N SER A 160 -1.25 -4.74 -5.57
CA SER A 160 -0.53 -3.51 -5.96
C SER A 160 0.99 -3.65 -5.89
N SER A 161 1.51 -4.36 -4.89
CA SER A 161 2.95 -4.63 -4.82
C SER A 161 3.39 -5.69 -5.83
N SER A 162 2.55 -6.73 -6.05
CA SER A 162 2.84 -7.80 -7.01
C SER A 162 2.91 -7.31 -8.46
N VAL A 163 2.02 -6.39 -8.90
CA VAL A 163 2.10 -5.85 -10.28
C VAL A 163 3.42 -5.11 -10.51
N VAL A 164 3.93 -4.42 -9.48
CA VAL A 164 5.21 -3.70 -9.54
C VAL A 164 6.38 -4.70 -9.54
N ALA A 165 6.38 -5.67 -8.62
CA ALA A 165 7.45 -6.67 -8.48
C ALA A 165 7.55 -7.62 -9.68
N SER A 166 6.44 -7.90 -10.37
CA SER A 166 6.38 -8.75 -11.57
C SER A 166 6.53 -7.99 -12.88
N PHE A 167 6.81 -6.69 -12.83
CA PHE A 167 6.99 -5.81 -13.98
C PHE A 167 5.74 -5.67 -14.87
N GLN A 168 4.55 -5.82 -14.32
CA GLN A 168 3.28 -5.59 -15.01
C GLN A 168 2.87 -4.11 -15.01
N ALA A 169 3.36 -3.33 -14.06
CA ALA A 169 3.21 -1.88 -13.99
C ALA A 169 4.46 -1.24 -13.38
N PRO A 170 4.88 -0.04 -13.81
CA PRO A 170 5.99 0.69 -13.17
C PRO A 170 5.57 1.28 -11.82
N LEU A 171 4.29 1.60 -11.68
CA LEU A 171 3.67 2.23 -10.52
C LEU A 171 2.33 1.56 -10.19
N ALA A 172 2.00 1.54 -8.91
CA ALA A 172 0.65 1.27 -8.45
C ALA A 172 0.29 2.20 -7.29
N ILE A 173 -1.01 2.37 -7.05
CA ILE A 173 -1.50 3.06 -5.86
C ILE A 173 -2.21 2.05 -4.95
N GLY A 174 -1.86 2.09 -3.65
CA GLY A 174 -2.44 1.26 -2.61
C GLY A 174 -3.11 2.07 -1.51
N THR A 175 -3.58 1.39 -0.46
CA THR A 175 -4.01 2.00 0.81
C THR A 175 -3.34 1.30 1.97
N ASP A 176 -3.03 2.05 3.03
CA ASP A 176 -2.35 1.60 4.23
C ASP A 176 -3.15 2.05 5.46
N THR A 177 -3.73 1.09 6.16
CA THR A 177 -4.53 1.30 7.37
C THR A 177 -3.77 0.81 8.61
N GLY A 178 -2.95 -0.24 8.45
CA GLY A 178 -2.10 -0.82 9.50
C GLY A 178 -0.74 -1.29 8.97
N GLY A 179 -0.45 -1.05 7.67
CA GLY A 179 0.76 -1.53 7.00
C GLY A 179 0.53 -1.95 5.56
N SER A 180 -0.70 -1.84 5.06
CA SER A 180 -1.14 -2.48 3.79
C SER A 180 -0.51 -1.94 2.50
N ILE A 181 0.41 -1.01 2.54
CA ILE A 181 1.35 -0.61 1.47
C ILE A 181 2.76 -1.08 1.85
N ARG A 182 3.21 -0.76 3.07
CA ARG A 182 4.59 -0.96 3.53
C ARG A 182 4.93 -2.43 3.72
N GLN A 183 4.04 -3.21 4.33
CA GLN A 183 4.25 -4.64 4.56
C GLN A 183 4.30 -5.44 3.25
N PRO A 184 3.36 -5.29 2.28
CA PRO A 184 3.50 -5.89 0.96
C PRO A 184 4.78 -5.47 0.23
N ALA A 185 5.19 -4.20 0.31
CA ALA A 185 6.43 -3.73 -0.27
C ALA A 185 7.66 -4.47 0.31
N ALA A 186 7.69 -4.68 1.63
CA ALA A 186 8.76 -5.39 2.30
C ALA A 186 8.94 -6.83 1.79
N VAL A 187 7.82 -7.57 1.66
CA VAL A 187 7.87 -9.00 1.30
C VAL A 187 7.91 -9.25 -0.21
N THR A 188 7.71 -8.22 -1.04
CA THR A 188 7.84 -8.31 -2.51
C THR A 188 9.07 -7.61 -3.06
N GLY A 189 9.88 -6.97 -2.21
CA GLY A 189 11.10 -6.28 -2.62
C GLY A 189 10.83 -5.00 -3.43
N THR A 190 9.71 -4.32 -3.17
CA THR A 190 9.31 -3.05 -3.79
C THR A 190 9.41 -1.88 -2.80
N VAL A 191 9.16 -0.67 -3.27
CA VAL A 191 9.04 0.53 -2.43
C VAL A 191 7.58 0.85 -2.20
N GLY A 192 7.20 1.06 -0.93
CA GLY A 192 5.84 1.42 -0.57
C GLY A 192 5.81 2.56 0.44
N THR A 193 5.05 3.63 0.14
CA THR A 193 4.97 4.80 1.01
C THR A 193 3.55 5.01 1.51
N LYS A 194 3.43 5.14 2.82
CA LYS A 194 2.23 5.69 3.48
C LYS A 194 2.48 7.17 3.79
N PRO A 195 1.85 8.10 3.07
CA PRO A 195 1.94 9.52 3.40
C PRO A 195 1.44 9.86 4.81
N THR A 196 1.72 11.07 5.26
CA THR A 196 1.07 11.67 6.44
C THR A 196 -0.45 11.52 6.32
N TYR A 197 -1.13 11.13 7.42
CA TYR A 197 -2.59 11.05 7.45
C TYR A 197 -3.21 12.40 7.08
N GLY A 198 -4.08 12.39 6.06
CA GLY A 198 -4.67 13.60 5.50
C GLY A 198 -3.81 14.36 4.48
N GLY A 199 -2.56 13.96 4.24
CA GLY A 199 -1.72 14.53 3.17
C GLY A 199 -2.19 14.16 1.77
N VAL A 200 -2.90 13.03 1.65
CA VAL A 200 -3.56 12.56 0.41
C VAL A 200 -5.04 12.35 0.71
N SER A 201 -5.92 12.82 -0.17
CA SER A 201 -7.37 12.71 0.00
C SER A 201 -7.85 11.26 0.05
N ARG A 202 -8.81 11.00 0.93
CA ARG A 202 -9.52 9.72 1.08
C ARG A 202 -10.90 9.72 0.38
N TYR A 203 -11.30 10.83 -0.24
CA TYR A 203 -12.58 10.88 -0.96
C TYR A 203 -12.62 9.84 -2.07
N GLY A 204 -13.66 9.00 -2.04
CA GLY A 204 -13.85 7.92 -2.99
C GLY A 204 -13.09 6.62 -2.68
N LEU A 205 -12.31 6.57 -1.60
CA LEU A 205 -11.83 5.32 -1.03
C LEU A 205 -12.98 4.67 -0.25
N VAL A 206 -13.20 3.37 -0.45
CA VAL A 206 -14.17 2.62 0.37
C VAL A 206 -13.56 2.42 1.74
N ALA A 207 -14.11 3.14 2.75
CA ALA A 207 -13.52 3.23 4.06
C ALA A 207 -13.51 1.90 4.83
N LEU A 208 -12.35 1.51 5.34
CA LEU A 208 -12.17 0.48 6.36
C LEU A 208 -12.21 1.13 7.75
N ALA A 209 -11.25 1.98 8.07
CA ALA A 209 -11.15 2.67 9.35
C ALA A 209 -10.86 4.16 9.11
N SER A 210 -11.85 5.01 9.34
CA SER A 210 -11.84 6.42 8.93
C SER A 210 -10.70 7.23 9.56
N SER A 211 -10.21 6.83 10.73
CA SER A 211 -9.11 7.52 11.41
C SER A 211 -7.72 6.97 11.10
N LEU A 212 -7.62 5.96 10.21
CA LEU A 212 -6.37 5.24 9.92
C LEU A 212 -6.08 5.13 8.42
N ASP A 213 -7.10 5.00 7.55
CA ASP A 213 -6.94 4.78 6.11
C ASP A 213 -6.14 5.89 5.45
N GLN A 214 -5.15 5.53 4.62
CA GLN A 214 -4.36 6.47 3.83
C GLN A 214 -4.00 5.84 2.48
N ALA A 215 -4.19 6.58 1.37
CA ALA A 215 -3.70 6.18 0.05
C ALA A 215 -2.23 6.57 -0.12
N GLY A 216 -1.48 5.76 -0.89
CA GLY A 216 -0.08 6.03 -1.15
C GLY A 216 0.54 5.19 -2.26
N PRO A 217 1.76 5.55 -2.69
CA PRO A 217 2.49 4.91 -3.78
C PRO A 217 2.98 3.49 -3.47
N CYS A 218 2.97 2.64 -4.52
CA CYS A 218 3.77 1.43 -4.65
C CYS A 218 4.62 1.56 -5.93
N SER A 219 5.92 1.35 -5.85
CA SER A 219 6.86 1.62 -6.94
C SER A 219 8.09 0.73 -6.90
N ARG A 220 8.94 0.81 -7.94
CA ARG A 220 10.21 0.07 -7.98
C ARG A 220 11.34 0.81 -7.27
N THR A 221 11.30 2.16 -7.31
CA THR A 221 12.33 3.02 -6.72
C THR A 221 11.74 4.06 -5.81
N VAL A 222 12.55 4.60 -4.93
CA VAL A 222 12.17 5.69 -4.02
C VAL A 222 11.83 6.96 -4.81
N LEU A 223 12.53 7.25 -5.91
CA LEU A 223 12.22 8.38 -6.78
C LEU A 223 10.86 8.23 -7.46
N ASP A 224 10.53 7.04 -7.97
CA ASP A 224 9.23 6.76 -8.56
C ASP A 224 8.09 6.95 -7.56
N SER A 225 8.31 6.50 -6.30
CA SER A 225 7.37 6.73 -5.20
C SER A 225 7.16 8.22 -4.93
N ALA A 226 8.24 9.02 -4.91
CA ALA A 226 8.17 10.46 -4.71
C ALA A 226 7.40 11.17 -5.84
N LEU A 227 7.66 10.80 -7.10
CA LEU A 227 6.97 11.34 -8.27
C LEU A 227 5.46 11.08 -8.20
N LEU A 228 5.04 9.86 -7.85
CA LEU A 228 3.63 9.53 -7.69
C LEU A 228 3.03 10.22 -6.47
N HIS A 229 3.77 10.35 -5.37
CA HIS A 229 3.30 11.06 -4.17
C HIS A 229 2.91 12.50 -4.51
N GLU A 230 3.73 13.26 -5.25
CA GLU A 230 3.41 14.63 -5.64
C GLU A 230 2.14 14.72 -6.50
N VAL A 231 1.89 13.73 -7.38
CA VAL A 231 0.65 13.68 -8.19
C VAL A 231 -0.60 13.55 -7.32
N ILE A 232 -0.56 12.69 -6.30
CA ILE A 232 -1.76 12.33 -5.53
C ILE A 232 -1.96 13.21 -4.28
N ALA A 233 -0.93 13.92 -3.81
CA ALA A 233 -0.94 14.72 -2.58
C ALA A 233 -1.67 16.06 -2.73
N GLY A 234 -1.98 16.67 -1.59
CA GLY A 234 -2.53 18.02 -1.49
C GLY A 234 -3.99 18.06 -1.02
N HIS A 235 -4.41 19.24 -0.60
CA HIS A 235 -5.72 19.49 -0.01
C HIS A 235 -6.88 19.13 -0.94
N ASP A 236 -7.94 18.56 -0.34
CA ASP A 236 -9.20 18.24 -1.01
C ASP A 236 -10.39 18.63 -0.11
N PRO A 237 -11.22 19.61 -0.50
CA PRO A 237 -12.39 20.00 0.28
C PRO A 237 -13.47 18.92 0.40
N MET A 238 -13.38 17.85 -0.41
CA MET A 238 -14.29 16.70 -0.35
C MET A 238 -13.93 15.72 0.79
N ASP A 239 -12.73 15.83 1.36
CA ASP A 239 -12.29 15.05 2.51
C ASP A 239 -12.03 15.95 3.72
N SER A 240 -12.90 15.89 4.71
CA SER A 240 -12.81 16.70 5.93
C SER A 240 -11.55 16.46 6.77
N THR A 241 -10.80 15.41 6.50
CA THR A 241 -9.52 15.11 7.17
C THR A 241 -8.31 15.55 6.35
N SER A 242 -8.52 16.04 5.13
CA SER A 242 -7.46 16.53 4.26
C SER A 242 -6.77 17.76 4.85
N VAL A 243 -5.44 17.72 4.96
CA VAL A 243 -4.64 18.81 5.54
C VAL A 243 -4.50 19.92 4.53
N ASP A 244 -4.87 21.15 4.94
CA ASP A 244 -4.67 22.37 4.14
C ASP A 244 -3.28 22.96 4.44
N ALA A 245 -2.26 22.35 3.81
CA ALA A 245 -0.87 22.76 3.89
C ALA A 245 -0.16 22.49 2.56
N PRO A 246 0.98 23.15 2.30
CA PRO A 246 1.82 22.85 1.14
C PRO A 246 2.22 21.37 1.12
N VAL A 247 2.24 20.78 -0.08
CA VAL A 247 2.77 19.42 -0.28
C VAL A 247 4.27 19.43 0.02
N PRO A 248 4.78 18.52 0.86
CA PRO A 248 6.23 18.41 1.09
C PRO A 248 7.01 18.17 -0.22
N ALA A 249 8.21 18.74 -0.34
CA ALA A 249 9.05 18.67 -1.55
C ALA A 249 9.76 17.29 -1.67
N VAL A 250 8.96 16.24 -1.84
CA VAL A 250 9.41 14.84 -1.76
C VAL A 250 10.28 14.43 -2.94
N VAL A 251 10.01 14.92 -4.15
CA VAL A 251 10.84 14.65 -5.35
C VAL A 251 12.21 15.31 -5.24
N GLU A 252 12.27 16.56 -4.76
CA GLU A 252 13.54 17.23 -4.53
C GLU A 252 14.38 16.49 -3.48
N ALA A 253 13.75 16.04 -2.39
CA ALA A 253 14.42 15.29 -1.34
C ALA A 253 14.96 13.93 -1.85
N ALA A 254 14.17 13.19 -2.64
CA ALA A 254 14.59 11.94 -3.25
C ALA A 254 15.79 12.14 -4.21
N ARG A 255 15.78 13.21 -5.01
CA ARG A 255 16.89 13.52 -5.94
C ARG A 255 18.15 13.96 -5.21
N ARG A 256 18.03 14.65 -4.10
CA ARG A 256 19.18 15.10 -3.28
C ARG A 256 19.82 13.92 -2.55
N ALA A 257 19.02 13.01 -2.01
CA ALA A 257 19.45 11.77 -1.34
C ALA A 257 20.54 12.00 -0.27
N ASP A 258 20.39 13.05 0.54
CA ASP A 258 21.39 13.48 1.53
C ASP A 258 20.93 13.14 2.95
N VAL A 259 21.79 12.43 3.69
CA VAL A 259 21.57 12.04 5.09
C VAL A 259 22.71 12.53 6.01
N SER A 260 23.62 13.37 5.49
CA SER A 260 24.78 13.86 6.24
C SER A 260 24.33 14.63 7.48
N GLY A 261 24.76 14.16 8.66
CA GLY A 261 24.41 14.74 9.95
C GLY A 261 22.96 14.52 10.40
N MET A 262 22.16 13.73 9.67
CA MET A 262 20.83 13.34 10.14
C MET A 262 20.93 12.35 11.30
N ARG A 263 20.13 12.58 12.34
CA ARG A 263 20.02 11.68 13.49
C ARG A 263 18.94 10.64 13.18
N ILE A 264 19.35 9.38 13.09
CA ILE A 264 18.48 8.24 12.77
C ILE A 264 18.23 7.45 14.05
N GLY A 265 16.98 7.44 14.54
CA GLY A 265 16.59 6.74 15.74
C GLY A 265 16.23 5.27 15.45
N ILE A 266 16.93 4.32 16.07
CA ILE A 266 16.55 2.91 16.08
C ILE A 266 15.54 2.69 17.21
N VAL A 267 14.35 2.19 16.87
CA VAL A 267 13.30 1.93 17.86
C VAL A 267 13.54 0.57 18.52
N ARG A 268 13.99 0.57 19.76
CA ARG A 268 14.38 -0.63 20.50
C ARG A 268 13.25 -1.69 20.58
N GLU A 269 12.02 -1.27 20.78
CA GLU A 269 10.86 -2.15 20.92
C GLU A 269 10.43 -2.85 19.63
N LEU A 270 10.98 -2.42 18.48
CA LEU A 270 10.68 -2.97 17.14
C LEU A 270 11.92 -3.57 16.45
N THR A 271 12.88 -4.04 17.23
CA THR A 271 14.09 -4.74 16.74
C THR A 271 14.41 -5.92 17.66
N GLY A 272 15.16 -6.91 17.16
CA GLY A 272 15.64 -8.06 17.94
C GLY A 272 14.63 -9.17 18.12
N GLU A 273 14.24 -9.47 19.36
CA GLU A 273 13.36 -10.61 19.67
C GLU A 273 12.00 -10.50 18.95
N GLY A 274 11.58 -11.59 18.29
CA GLY A 274 10.36 -11.65 17.50
C GLY A 274 10.53 -11.37 16.02
N PHE A 275 11.74 -10.95 15.60
CA PHE A 275 12.08 -10.78 14.19
C PHE A 275 12.93 -11.96 13.70
N GLN A 276 12.70 -12.37 12.44
CA GLN A 276 13.48 -13.40 11.76
C GLN A 276 14.96 -12.97 11.69
N PRO A 277 15.94 -13.85 12.00
CA PRO A 277 17.35 -13.46 12.04
C PRO A 277 17.85 -12.81 10.75
N GLY A 278 17.45 -13.30 9.57
CA GLY A 278 17.83 -12.72 8.28
C GLY A 278 17.21 -11.34 8.06
N VAL A 279 15.99 -11.09 8.52
CA VAL A 279 15.38 -9.76 8.48
C VAL A 279 16.17 -8.78 9.35
N GLN A 280 16.52 -9.19 10.58
CA GLN A 280 17.33 -8.36 11.48
C GLN A 280 18.71 -8.09 10.88
N ALA A 281 19.38 -9.09 10.32
CA ALA A 281 20.68 -8.93 9.70
C ALA A 281 20.67 -7.93 8.53
N ARG A 282 19.65 -8.01 7.66
CA ARG A 282 19.48 -7.03 6.56
C ARG A 282 19.15 -5.62 7.07
N PHE A 283 18.42 -5.52 8.16
CA PHE A 283 18.18 -4.22 8.82
C PHE A 283 19.50 -3.62 9.36
N ASP A 284 20.29 -4.39 10.08
CA ASP A 284 21.56 -3.92 10.66
C ASP A 284 22.55 -3.48 9.58
N GLU A 285 22.65 -4.22 8.48
CA GLU A 285 23.45 -3.83 7.31
C GLU A 285 22.97 -2.52 6.68
N ALA A 286 21.64 -2.35 6.53
CA ALA A 286 21.06 -1.12 5.99
C ALA A 286 21.37 0.08 6.89
N VAL A 287 21.29 -0.08 8.22
CA VAL A 287 21.72 0.95 9.19
C VAL A 287 23.19 1.31 8.99
N GLN A 288 24.08 0.31 8.82
CA GLN A 288 25.49 0.57 8.59
C GLN A 288 25.72 1.37 7.29
N HIS A 289 24.99 1.09 6.22
CA HIS A 289 25.04 1.87 4.98
C HIS A 289 24.67 3.34 5.21
N LEU A 290 23.70 3.62 6.07
CA LEU A 290 23.34 5.01 6.42
C LEU A 290 24.41 5.69 7.27
N VAL A 291 25.04 4.99 8.21
CA VAL A 291 26.21 5.49 8.96
C VAL A 291 27.36 5.84 8.02
N ASP A 292 27.67 4.94 7.06
CA ASP A 292 28.71 5.18 6.05
C ASP A 292 28.35 6.33 5.08
N ALA A 293 27.07 6.73 5.02
CA ALA A 293 26.59 7.91 4.32
C ALA A 293 26.68 9.19 5.13
N GLY A 294 27.11 9.12 6.39
CA GLY A 294 27.30 10.27 7.29
C GLY A 294 26.12 10.55 8.23
N ALA A 295 25.17 9.61 8.36
CA ALA A 295 24.12 9.71 9.36
C ALA A 295 24.64 9.36 10.76
N GLU A 296 24.03 9.95 11.80
CA GLU A 296 24.29 9.64 13.20
C GLU A 296 23.18 8.73 13.74
N VAL A 297 23.54 7.59 14.30
CA VAL A 297 22.59 6.65 14.88
C VAL A 297 22.39 6.90 16.37
N VAL A 298 21.13 6.94 16.80
CA VAL A 298 20.74 7.04 18.21
C VAL A 298 19.72 5.93 18.53
N GLU A 299 19.77 5.39 19.73
CA GLU A 299 18.72 4.47 20.19
C GLU A 299 17.60 5.27 20.84
N VAL A 300 16.35 4.94 20.49
CA VAL A 300 15.14 5.53 21.07
C VAL A 300 14.24 4.45 21.64
N SER A 301 13.45 4.82 22.66
CA SER A 301 12.49 3.93 23.29
C SER A 301 11.06 4.47 23.10
N CYS A 302 10.17 3.60 22.66
CA CYS A 302 8.75 3.87 22.46
C CYS A 302 7.92 2.80 23.22
N PRO A 303 7.89 2.84 24.55
CA PRO A 303 7.37 1.74 25.38
C PRO A 303 5.89 1.43 25.14
N SER A 304 5.10 2.41 24.70
CA SER A 304 3.67 2.22 24.42
C SER A 304 3.43 1.39 23.16
N PHE A 305 4.44 1.16 22.31
CA PHE A 305 4.31 0.34 21.10
C PHE A 305 3.97 -1.11 21.41
N THR A 306 4.33 -1.60 22.61
CA THR A 306 3.90 -2.93 23.11
C THR A 306 2.37 -3.10 23.08
N TYR A 307 1.62 -2.02 23.20
CA TYR A 307 0.14 -2.03 23.21
C TYR A 307 -0.47 -1.70 21.85
N ALA A 308 0.34 -1.38 20.84
CA ALA A 308 -0.13 -0.87 19.54
C ALA A 308 -1.06 -1.87 18.83
N LEU A 309 -0.68 -3.16 18.80
CA LEU A 309 -1.49 -4.21 18.18
C LEU A 309 -2.88 -4.31 18.84
N ALA A 310 -2.93 -4.36 20.18
CA ALA A 310 -4.19 -4.44 20.91
C ALA A 310 -5.07 -3.21 20.70
N ALA A 311 -4.49 -2.00 20.75
CA ALA A 311 -5.22 -0.76 20.50
C ALA A 311 -5.78 -0.69 19.07
N TYR A 312 -5.00 -1.09 18.09
CA TYR A 312 -5.40 -1.14 16.69
C TYR A 312 -6.57 -2.09 16.46
N TYR A 313 -6.52 -3.31 17.01
CA TYR A 313 -7.59 -4.30 16.87
C TYR A 313 -8.83 -4.03 17.74
N LEU A 314 -8.84 -2.96 18.52
CA LEU A 314 -10.04 -2.38 19.15
C LEU A 314 -10.58 -1.19 18.33
N ILE A 315 -9.72 -0.33 17.80
CA ILE A 315 -10.13 0.86 17.05
C ILE A 315 -10.63 0.46 15.65
N LEU A 316 -9.83 -0.30 14.89
CA LEU A 316 -10.15 -0.64 13.50
C LEU A 316 -11.47 -1.40 13.36
N PRO A 317 -11.74 -2.51 14.08
CA PRO A 317 -13.02 -3.21 13.98
C PRO A 317 -14.21 -2.33 14.38
N SER A 318 -14.03 -1.45 15.37
CA SER A 318 -15.07 -0.50 15.81
C SER A 318 -15.45 0.46 14.66
N GLU A 319 -14.46 1.05 14.01
CA GLU A 319 -14.69 1.93 12.87
C GLU A 319 -15.19 1.15 11.64
N ALA A 320 -14.69 -0.05 11.38
CA ALA A 320 -15.13 -0.93 10.31
C ALA A 320 -16.60 -1.31 10.44
N SER A 321 -17.07 -1.68 11.65
CA SER A 321 -18.47 -2.03 11.86
C SER A 321 -19.40 -0.87 11.52
N SER A 322 -19.00 0.36 11.82
CA SER A 322 -19.72 1.58 11.46
C SER A 322 -19.65 1.86 9.96
N ASN A 323 -18.45 1.80 9.37
CA ASN A 323 -18.23 2.11 7.95
C ASN A 323 -18.93 1.12 7.02
N LEU A 324 -18.95 -0.18 7.36
CA LEU A 324 -19.57 -1.20 6.52
C LEU A 324 -21.08 -1.35 6.76
N ALA A 325 -21.67 -0.60 7.69
CA ALA A 325 -23.13 -0.56 7.89
C ALA A 325 -23.88 -0.06 6.65
N LYS A 326 -23.22 0.72 5.77
CA LYS A 326 -23.79 1.22 4.51
C LYS A 326 -24.12 0.12 3.49
N PHE A 327 -23.55 -1.07 3.61
CA PHE A 327 -23.87 -2.22 2.77
C PHE A 327 -25.10 -2.95 3.33
N ASP A 328 -26.27 -2.38 3.07
CA ASP A 328 -27.58 -2.75 3.61
C ASP A 328 -28.51 -3.43 2.60
N ALA A 329 -28.00 -3.76 1.41
CA ALA A 329 -28.75 -4.33 0.28
C ALA A 329 -29.81 -3.40 -0.35
N MET A 330 -29.85 -2.10 0.02
CA MET A 330 -30.92 -1.21 -0.43
C MET A 330 -30.52 -0.32 -1.61
N ARG A 331 -29.26 0.16 -1.68
CA ARG A 331 -28.86 1.21 -2.60
C ARG A 331 -27.99 0.74 -3.75
N TYR A 332 -27.02 -0.14 -3.49
CA TYR A 332 -26.06 -0.65 -4.48
C TYR A 332 -25.36 -1.90 -3.95
N GLY A 333 -24.69 -2.63 -4.83
CA GLY A 333 -24.03 -3.89 -4.52
C GLY A 333 -24.98 -5.08 -4.52
N LEU A 334 -24.53 -6.17 -3.91
CA LEU A 334 -25.29 -7.41 -3.81
C LEU A 334 -26.61 -7.20 -3.06
N ARG A 335 -27.66 -7.91 -3.54
CA ARG A 335 -28.93 -8.05 -2.83
C ARG A 335 -29.41 -9.49 -2.90
N VAL A 336 -29.53 -10.12 -1.74
CA VAL A 336 -30.00 -11.50 -1.59
C VAL A 336 -31.32 -11.48 -0.81
N THR A 337 -32.32 -12.12 -1.38
CA THR A 337 -33.61 -12.34 -0.70
C THR A 337 -33.53 -13.69 0.04
N PRO A 338 -33.90 -13.77 1.32
CA PRO A 338 -33.86 -15.02 2.04
C PRO A 338 -34.85 -16.03 1.46
N ASP A 339 -34.43 -17.29 1.35
CA ASP A 339 -35.25 -18.37 0.82
C ASP A 339 -36.48 -18.69 1.71
N GLY A 340 -37.61 -19.03 1.08
CA GLY A 340 -38.81 -19.47 1.80
C GLY A 340 -39.58 -18.39 2.55
N VAL A 341 -39.25 -17.08 2.31
CA VAL A 341 -39.96 -15.95 2.92
C VAL A 341 -40.67 -15.13 1.85
N ASP A 342 -42.02 -15.17 1.81
CA ASP A 342 -42.82 -14.51 0.76
C ASP A 342 -42.70 -12.97 0.77
N ALA A 343 -42.52 -12.34 1.94
CA ALA A 343 -42.42 -10.90 2.08
C ALA A 343 -41.37 -10.55 3.16
N PRO A 344 -40.08 -10.69 2.83
CA PRO A 344 -39.00 -10.45 3.82
C PRO A 344 -38.95 -8.98 4.23
N SER A 345 -38.70 -8.75 5.51
CA SER A 345 -38.40 -7.42 6.03
C SER A 345 -37.03 -6.91 5.48
N ALA A 346 -36.82 -5.60 5.53
CA ALA A 346 -35.52 -5.02 5.16
C ALA A 346 -34.36 -5.60 5.97
N GLU A 347 -34.60 -5.88 7.27
CA GLU A 347 -33.60 -6.51 8.15
C GLU A 347 -33.25 -7.94 7.69
N GLN A 348 -34.22 -8.74 7.30
CA GLN A 348 -34.00 -10.09 6.78
C GLN A 348 -33.24 -10.08 5.44
N VAL A 349 -33.56 -9.16 4.54
CA VAL A 349 -32.81 -8.98 3.27
C VAL A 349 -31.38 -8.52 3.54
N MET A 350 -31.19 -7.56 4.45
CA MET A 350 -29.86 -7.09 4.85
C MET A 350 -29.04 -8.23 5.45
N ALA A 351 -29.62 -9.00 6.38
CA ALA A 351 -28.93 -10.14 7.02
C ALA A 351 -28.50 -11.19 6.02
N ALA A 352 -29.42 -11.64 5.12
CA ALA A 352 -29.13 -12.62 4.08
C ALA A 352 -28.06 -12.12 3.10
N THR A 353 -28.11 -10.84 2.74
CA THR A 353 -27.13 -10.23 1.82
C THR A 353 -25.75 -10.16 2.44
N ARG A 354 -25.65 -9.70 3.70
CA ARG A 354 -24.36 -9.59 4.41
C ARG A 354 -23.75 -10.96 4.69
N ASP A 355 -24.58 -11.95 4.99
CA ASP A 355 -24.13 -13.33 5.17
C ASP A 355 -23.57 -13.94 3.88
N ALA A 356 -24.26 -13.75 2.76
CA ALA A 356 -23.83 -14.28 1.47
C ALA A 356 -22.66 -13.50 0.84
N GLY A 357 -22.56 -12.20 1.12
CA GLY A 357 -21.64 -11.30 0.41
C GLY A 357 -20.32 -11.00 1.13
N PHE A 358 -20.29 -11.02 2.48
CA PHE A 358 -19.07 -10.82 3.25
C PHE A 358 -18.36 -12.13 3.56
N GLY A 359 -17.03 -12.12 3.46
CA GLY A 359 -16.15 -13.18 3.94
C GLY A 359 -16.05 -13.24 5.46
N ASP A 360 -15.46 -14.32 5.97
CA ASP A 360 -15.44 -14.61 7.41
C ASP A 360 -14.62 -13.61 8.22
N GLU A 361 -13.50 -13.11 7.68
CA GLU A 361 -12.68 -12.11 8.39
C GLU A 361 -13.42 -10.78 8.52
N VAL A 362 -14.14 -10.35 7.49
CA VAL A 362 -14.97 -9.14 7.53
C VAL A 362 -16.10 -9.30 8.56
N LYS A 363 -16.80 -10.44 8.56
CA LYS A 363 -17.83 -10.76 9.54
C LYS A 363 -17.26 -10.73 10.96
N ARG A 364 -16.09 -11.35 11.19
CA ARG A 364 -15.41 -11.35 12.49
C ARG A 364 -15.13 -9.94 13.00
N ARG A 365 -14.53 -9.08 12.17
CA ARG A 365 -14.20 -7.70 12.55
C ARG A 365 -15.44 -6.85 12.78
N ILE A 366 -16.50 -7.01 12.01
CA ILE A 366 -17.79 -6.33 12.23
C ILE A 366 -18.39 -6.73 13.59
N ILE A 367 -18.38 -8.03 13.94
CA ILE A 367 -18.90 -8.53 15.23
C ILE A 367 -18.09 -7.98 16.39
N LEU A 368 -16.75 -8.07 16.30
CA LEU A 368 -15.85 -7.54 17.33
C LEU A 368 -16.02 -6.03 17.54
N GLY A 369 -16.11 -5.27 16.44
CA GLY A 369 -16.31 -3.82 16.51
C GLY A 369 -17.66 -3.44 17.08
N THR A 370 -18.72 -4.13 16.68
CA THR A 370 -20.07 -3.92 17.25
C THR A 370 -20.09 -4.20 18.75
N TYR A 371 -19.42 -5.27 19.19
CA TYR A 371 -19.30 -5.60 20.61
C TYR A 371 -18.52 -4.51 21.38
N ALA A 372 -17.37 -4.08 20.86
CA ALA A 372 -16.53 -3.05 21.49
C ALA A 372 -17.24 -1.69 21.62
N LEU A 373 -18.18 -1.38 20.70
CA LEU A 373 -18.99 -0.15 20.72
C LEU A 373 -20.28 -0.28 21.53
N SER A 374 -20.65 -1.48 22.01
CA SER A 374 -21.91 -1.69 22.69
C SER A 374 -21.95 -1.03 24.06
N SER A 375 -23.18 -0.78 24.56
CA SER A 375 -23.43 -0.14 25.86
C SER A 375 -22.73 -0.89 26.99
N GLY A 376 -21.97 -0.19 27.81
CA GLY A 376 -21.20 -0.73 28.94
C GLY A 376 -19.77 -1.17 28.56
N TYR A 377 -19.44 -1.32 27.28
CA TYR A 377 -18.11 -1.72 26.82
C TYR A 377 -17.33 -0.61 26.11
N TYR A 378 -18.01 0.41 25.61
CA TYR A 378 -17.41 1.51 24.84
C TYR A 378 -16.21 2.16 25.55
N ASP A 379 -16.38 2.58 26.81
CA ASP A 379 -15.29 3.23 27.56
C ASP A 379 -14.17 2.26 27.93
N ALA A 380 -14.53 0.99 28.20
CA ALA A 380 -13.57 -0.04 28.59
C ALA A 380 -12.67 -0.46 27.41
N TYR A 381 -13.21 -0.55 26.21
CA TYR A 381 -12.47 -1.01 25.03
C TYR A 381 -12.09 0.14 24.11
N TYR A 382 -13.03 0.74 23.39
CA TYR A 382 -12.74 1.77 22.40
C TYR A 382 -12.14 3.02 23.05
N GLY A 383 -12.72 3.50 24.14
CA GLY A 383 -12.21 4.65 24.89
C GLY A 383 -10.79 4.42 25.43
N SER A 384 -10.51 3.22 25.94
CA SER A 384 -9.16 2.86 26.43
C SER A 384 -8.17 2.75 25.28
N ALA A 385 -8.55 2.16 24.15
CA ALA A 385 -7.70 2.09 22.95
C ALA A 385 -7.34 3.48 22.40
N GLN A 386 -8.26 4.44 22.42
CA GLN A 386 -7.97 5.83 22.04
C GLN A 386 -6.97 6.52 22.98
N LYS A 387 -6.99 6.18 24.28
CA LYS A 387 -5.97 6.68 25.22
C LYS A 387 -4.60 6.09 24.95
N VAL A 388 -4.52 4.78 24.66
CA VAL A 388 -3.27 4.13 24.23
C VAL A 388 -2.75 4.71 22.93
N ARG A 389 -3.63 4.96 21.95
CA ARG A 389 -3.26 5.66 20.71
C ARG A 389 -2.58 7.01 20.98
N ARG A 390 -3.07 7.76 21.97
CA ARG A 390 -2.44 9.02 22.38
C ARG A 390 -1.05 8.81 22.98
N LEU A 391 -0.86 7.81 23.82
CA LEU A 391 0.46 7.48 24.38
C LEU A 391 1.46 7.09 23.29
N ILE A 392 1.02 6.35 22.26
CA ILE A 392 1.87 6.01 21.11
C ILE A 392 2.29 7.28 20.35
N ALA A 393 1.37 8.22 20.16
CA ALA A 393 1.70 9.50 19.52
C ALA A 393 2.66 10.34 20.38
N ASP A 394 2.53 10.30 21.71
CA ASP A 394 3.43 10.98 22.64
C ASP A 394 4.84 10.35 22.63
N ASP A 395 4.95 9.01 22.55
CA ASP A 395 6.24 8.32 22.38
C ASP A 395 6.95 8.74 21.09
N PHE A 396 6.23 8.83 19.96
CA PHE A 396 6.80 9.36 18.71
C PHE A 396 7.27 10.80 18.86
N ALA A 397 6.47 11.66 19.49
CA ALA A 397 6.84 13.06 19.70
C ALA A 397 8.14 13.17 20.52
N ALA A 398 8.28 12.39 21.59
CA ALA A 398 9.49 12.34 22.42
C ALA A 398 10.70 11.79 21.63
N ALA A 399 10.53 10.74 20.83
CA ALA A 399 11.58 10.17 20.01
C ALA A 399 12.09 11.18 18.96
N PHE A 400 11.21 11.95 18.34
CA PHE A 400 11.57 12.98 17.37
C PHE A 400 12.24 14.25 17.96
N GLU A 401 12.28 14.40 19.28
CA GLU A 401 13.13 15.44 19.90
C GLU A 401 14.63 15.12 19.75
N THR A 402 14.97 13.83 19.68
CA THR A 402 16.35 13.34 19.62
C THR A 402 16.75 12.79 18.25
N ALA A 403 15.79 12.40 17.42
CA ALA A 403 16.00 11.84 16.09
C ALA A 403 15.23 12.64 15.02
N ASP A 404 15.79 12.73 13.82
CA ASP A 404 15.15 13.41 12.69
C ASP A 404 14.20 12.47 11.92
N VAL A 405 14.53 11.17 11.93
CA VAL A 405 13.70 10.05 11.45
C VAL A 405 13.88 8.84 12.37
N LEU A 406 12.90 7.91 12.34
CA LEU A 406 13.03 6.64 13.04
C LEU A 406 13.10 5.51 12.01
N VAL A 407 13.80 4.42 12.37
CA VAL A 407 13.94 3.25 11.50
C VAL A 407 13.67 1.95 12.24
N THR A 408 13.08 1.00 11.52
CA THR A 408 12.76 -0.36 12.00
C THR A 408 12.81 -1.33 10.82
N PRO A 409 12.89 -2.64 11.04
CA PRO A 409 12.42 -3.58 10.04
C PRO A 409 10.93 -3.30 9.71
N THR A 410 10.52 -3.50 8.46
CA THR A 410 9.10 -3.23 8.08
C THR A 410 8.16 -4.34 8.55
N ALA A 411 8.58 -5.59 8.41
CA ALA A 411 7.82 -6.77 8.79
C ALA A 411 8.69 -7.70 9.63
N PRO A 412 8.11 -8.49 10.56
CA PRO A 412 8.91 -9.37 11.41
C PRO A 412 9.54 -10.56 10.67
N THR A 413 8.96 -10.96 9.55
CA THR A 413 9.43 -12.09 8.73
C THR A 413 9.38 -11.73 7.25
N THR A 414 10.07 -12.50 6.42
CA THR A 414 9.85 -12.58 4.98
C THR A 414 8.44 -13.12 4.66
N ALA A 415 8.10 -13.25 3.37
CA ALA A 415 6.82 -13.80 2.95
C ALA A 415 6.65 -15.26 3.47
N PHE A 416 5.59 -15.52 4.21
CA PHE A 416 5.21 -16.89 4.63
C PHE A 416 4.39 -17.58 3.53
N ARG A 417 4.21 -18.91 3.63
CA ARG A 417 3.47 -19.69 2.64
C ARG A 417 1.98 -19.39 2.68
N LEU A 418 1.34 -19.45 1.53
CA LEU A 418 -0.12 -19.41 1.43
C LEU A 418 -0.75 -20.51 2.30
N GLY A 419 -1.74 -20.17 3.09
CA GLY A 419 -2.44 -21.06 4.00
C GLY A 419 -1.86 -21.15 5.42
N ASP A 420 -0.59 -20.79 5.64
CA ASP A 420 0.10 -21.03 6.92
C ASP A 420 -0.56 -20.33 8.13
N LYS A 421 -1.22 -19.20 7.93
CA LYS A 421 -1.78 -18.39 9.03
C LYS A 421 -3.28 -18.15 8.93
N LEU A 422 -3.99 -18.78 8.00
CA LEU A 422 -5.44 -18.57 7.82
C LEU A 422 -6.27 -19.00 9.05
N ASP A 423 -5.85 -20.07 9.71
CA ASP A 423 -6.52 -20.63 10.89
C ASP A 423 -6.08 -19.98 12.23
N ASP A 424 -5.06 -19.12 12.19
CA ASP A 424 -4.54 -18.38 13.35
C ASP A 424 -4.56 -16.86 13.14
N PRO A 425 -5.69 -16.19 13.46
CA PRO A 425 -5.79 -14.74 13.30
C PRO A 425 -4.72 -13.95 14.05
N MET A 426 -4.26 -14.43 15.22
CA MET A 426 -3.23 -13.72 15.99
C MET A 426 -1.86 -13.80 15.31
N ALA A 427 -1.49 -14.95 14.76
CA ALA A 427 -0.28 -15.09 13.98
C ALA A 427 -0.33 -14.22 12.69
N MET A 428 -1.51 -14.07 12.07
CA MET A 428 -1.70 -13.16 10.95
C MET A 428 -1.52 -11.69 11.38
N TYR A 429 -2.12 -11.27 12.49
CA TYR A 429 -2.11 -9.89 12.98
C TYR A 429 -0.71 -9.42 13.39
N LEU A 430 0.14 -10.33 13.88
CA LEU A 430 1.54 -10.03 14.24
C LEU A 430 2.40 -9.58 13.07
N ASN A 431 2.00 -9.84 11.81
CA ASN A 431 2.75 -9.35 10.64
C ASN A 431 2.85 -7.83 10.56
N ASP A 432 1.89 -7.11 11.15
CA ASP A 432 1.80 -5.65 11.07
C ASP A 432 2.35 -4.95 12.32
N ILE A 433 3.01 -5.69 13.23
CA ILE A 433 3.45 -5.16 14.54
C ILE A 433 4.36 -3.92 14.39
N ALA A 434 5.22 -3.88 13.38
CA ALA A 434 6.15 -2.78 13.14
C ALA A 434 5.52 -1.61 12.37
N THR A 435 4.41 -1.84 11.65
CA THR A 435 3.79 -0.81 10.80
C THR A 435 2.63 -0.09 11.49
N ILE A 436 1.87 -0.77 12.35
CA ILE A 436 0.69 -0.26 13.06
C ILE A 436 0.95 1.02 13.87
N PRO A 437 2.07 1.19 14.62
CA PRO A 437 2.28 2.39 15.42
C PRO A 437 2.21 3.68 14.60
N ALA A 438 2.76 3.68 13.40
CA ALA A 438 2.74 4.85 12.50
C ALA A 438 1.31 5.20 12.01
N ASN A 439 0.42 4.20 11.84
CA ASN A 439 -0.98 4.45 11.50
C ASN A 439 -1.73 5.05 12.70
N LEU A 440 -1.53 4.51 13.90
CA LEU A 440 -2.16 5.03 15.12
C LEU A 440 -1.75 6.48 15.39
N ALA A 441 -0.50 6.84 15.14
CA ALA A 441 0.00 8.20 15.31
C ALA A 441 -0.33 9.13 14.13
N GLY A 442 -0.69 8.59 12.95
CA GLY A 442 -0.97 9.37 11.75
C GLY A 442 0.28 9.91 11.04
N ILE A 443 1.48 9.47 11.42
CA ILE A 443 2.76 9.89 10.83
C ILE A 443 3.05 9.15 9.51
N PRO A 444 3.88 9.73 8.61
CA PRO A 444 4.25 9.06 7.36
C PRO A 444 5.28 7.96 7.59
N GLY A 445 5.30 6.99 6.67
CA GLY A 445 6.27 5.89 6.65
C GLY A 445 6.55 5.37 5.26
N LEU A 446 7.79 4.98 5.01
CA LEU A 446 8.26 4.41 3.76
C LEU A 446 8.92 3.06 4.05
N SER A 447 8.62 2.05 3.25
CA SER A 447 9.32 0.76 3.21
C SER A 447 10.08 0.63 1.91
N LEU A 448 11.33 0.18 1.99
CA LEU A 448 12.16 -0.15 0.83
C LEU A 448 12.89 -1.47 1.08
N PRO A 449 13.32 -2.19 0.02
CA PRO A 449 14.05 -3.46 0.22
C PRO A 449 15.41 -3.24 0.90
N SER A 450 15.73 -4.09 1.88
CA SER A 450 17.04 -4.10 2.57
C SER A 450 17.93 -5.29 2.16
N GLY A 451 17.43 -6.21 1.36
CA GLY A 451 18.17 -7.38 0.88
C GLY A 451 17.33 -8.66 0.93
N LEU A 452 17.99 -9.78 0.71
CA LEU A 452 17.39 -11.10 0.82
C LEU A 452 17.81 -11.73 2.16
N ALA A 453 16.86 -12.29 2.89
CA ALA A 453 17.14 -13.03 4.12
C ALA A 453 17.90 -14.32 3.82
N ASP A 454 18.87 -14.67 4.67
CA ASP A 454 19.77 -15.81 4.43
C ASP A 454 19.06 -17.16 4.54
N GLU A 455 17.97 -17.24 5.30
CA GLU A 455 17.25 -18.49 5.56
C GLU A 455 16.45 -19.00 4.36
N ASP A 456 15.94 -18.12 3.52
CA ASP A 456 15.02 -18.51 2.45
C ASP A 456 15.25 -17.74 1.13
N GLY A 457 16.17 -16.79 1.10
CA GLY A 457 16.47 -16.01 -0.10
C GLY A 457 15.35 -15.04 -0.52
N LEU A 458 14.46 -14.68 0.40
CA LEU A 458 13.31 -13.80 0.13
C LEU A 458 13.56 -12.36 0.61
N PRO A 459 12.87 -11.36 0.02
CA PRO A 459 13.03 -9.97 0.39
C PRO A 459 12.71 -9.67 1.86
N ALA A 460 13.54 -8.82 2.47
CA ALA A 460 13.32 -8.13 3.72
C ALA A 460 13.18 -6.63 3.47
N GLY A 461 12.38 -5.95 4.30
CA GLY A 461 12.09 -4.52 4.17
C GLY A 461 12.66 -3.69 5.31
N PHE A 462 13.18 -2.52 4.98
CA PHE A 462 13.62 -1.46 5.88
C PHE A 462 12.56 -0.37 5.92
N GLN A 463 12.12 0.04 7.11
CA GLN A 463 11.11 1.08 7.29
C GLN A 463 11.76 2.37 7.81
N VAL A 464 11.37 3.49 7.19
CA VAL A 464 11.68 4.85 7.64
C VAL A 464 10.39 5.53 8.06
N LEU A 465 10.38 6.18 9.23
CA LEU A 465 9.26 6.95 9.78
C LEU A 465 9.72 8.40 10.04
N ALA A 466 8.86 9.38 9.75
CA ALA A 466 9.17 10.79 9.94
C ALA A 466 8.04 11.50 10.70
N PRO A 467 8.27 12.70 11.25
CA PRO A 467 7.21 13.52 11.80
C PRO A 467 6.10 13.81 10.77
N ALA A 468 4.87 13.99 11.22
CA ALA A 468 3.77 14.36 10.35
C ALA A 468 4.09 15.62 9.52
N MET A 469 3.78 15.59 8.23
CA MET A 469 4.10 16.63 7.24
C MET A 469 5.60 16.87 6.98
N ALA A 470 6.47 15.94 7.42
CA ALA A 470 7.88 15.90 7.06
C ALA A 470 8.18 14.69 6.14
N ASP A 471 7.25 14.40 5.24
CA ASP A 471 7.32 13.25 4.32
C ASP A 471 8.58 13.27 3.44
N GLU A 472 9.14 14.47 3.15
CA GLU A 472 10.38 14.62 2.40
C GLU A 472 11.59 13.93 3.05
N ARG A 473 11.59 13.79 4.39
CA ARG A 473 12.67 13.09 5.11
C ARG A 473 12.67 11.59 4.80
N LEU A 474 11.51 10.98 4.62
CA LEU A 474 11.41 9.58 4.20
C LEU A 474 12.16 9.35 2.88
N TYR A 475 11.94 10.25 1.93
CA TYR A 475 12.49 10.15 0.57
C TYR A 475 13.98 10.47 0.53
N SER A 476 14.45 11.41 1.35
CA SER A 476 15.90 11.69 1.49
C SER A 476 16.65 10.47 2.00
N VAL A 477 16.17 9.86 3.10
CA VAL A 477 16.80 8.67 3.70
C VAL A 477 16.64 7.45 2.80
N GLY A 478 15.41 7.23 2.27
CA GLY A 478 15.13 6.09 1.39
C GLY A 478 16.00 6.09 0.14
N ALA A 479 16.13 7.22 -0.55
CA ALA A 479 16.92 7.33 -1.77
C ALA A 479 18.43 7.19 -1.50
N ALA A 480 18.93 7.75 -0.40
CA ALA A 480 20.32 7.58 0.00
C ALA A 480 20.66 6.10 0.28
N LEU A 481 19.78 5.41 1.01
CA LEU A 481 19.94 3.98 1.30
C LEU A 481 19.81 3.12 0.02
N GLU A 482 18.79 3.35 -0.79
CA GLU A 482 18.55 2.63 -2.06
C GLU A 482 19.78 2.70 -2.97
N ALA A 483 20.38 3.88 -3.15
CA ALA A 483 21.56 4.05 -3.99
C ALA A 483 22.76 3.23 -3.49
N ARG A 484 22.99 3.18 -2.16
CA ARG A 484 24.06 2.41 -1.56
C ARG A 484 23.86 0.91 -1.66
N LEU A 485 22.64 0.44 -1.40
CA LEU A 485 22.28 -0.95 -1.52
C LEU A 485 22.38 -1.42 -2.97
N ALA A 486 21.87 -0.64 -3.94
CA ALA A 486 22.01 -0.96 -5.36
C ALA A 486 23.48 -1.03 -5.79
N ALA A 487 24.34 -0.13 -5.30
CA ALA A 487 25.77 -0.19 -5.57
C ALA A 487 26.43 -1.46 -4.97
N ALA A 488 26.05 -1.84 -3.75
CA ALA A 488 26.55 -3.06 -3.09
C ALA A 488 26.07 -4.35 -3.79
N TRP A 489 24.85 -4.34 -4.33
CA TRP A 489 24.28 -5.49 -5.02
C TRP A 489 24.63 -5.58 -6.50
N GLY A 490 25.13 -4.52 -7.11
CA GLY A 490 25.42 -4.41 -8.54
C GLY A 490 24.21 -4.12 -9.40
N GLY A 491 23.12 -3.61 -8.79
CA GLY A 491 21.87 -3.23 -9.43
C GLY A 491 20.68 -3.27 -8.45
N PRO A 492 19.46 -2.91 -8.89
CA PRO A 492 18.25 -3.00 -8.08
C PRO A 492 17.97 -4.43 -7.61
N LEU A 493 17.36 -4.59 -6.42
CA LEU A 493 17.02 -5.92 -5.89
C LEU A 493 16.10 -6.70 -6.84
N LEU A 494 15.14 -6.04 -7.46
CA LEU A 494 14.17 -6.67 -8.37
C LEU A 494 14.79 -7.29 -9.63
N ASP A 495 16.03 -6.92 -9.98
CA ASP A 495 16.75 -7.60 -11.09
C ASP A 495 17.12 -9.05 -10.76
N ARG A 496 17.07 -9.43 -9.47
CA ARG A 496 17.28 -10.78 -8.97
C ARG A 496 16.00 -11.61 -8.86
N ALA A 497 14.82 -10.98 -9.08
CA ALA A 497 13.54 -11.70 -9.03
C ALA A 497 13.45 -12.75 -10.14
N PRO A 498 12.80 -13.90 -9.89
CA PRO A 498 12.63 -14.95 -10.89
C PRO A 498 11.94 -14.47 -12.17
N ASP A 499 12.30 -15.04 -13.31
CA ASP A 499 11.59 -14.80 -14.55
C ASP A 499 10.30 -15.64 -14.61
N LEU A 500 9.17 -14.95 -14.47
CA LEU A 500 7.84 -15.58 -14.43
C LEU A 500 7.34 -16.04 -15.82
N THR A 501 8.01 -15.67 -16.91
CA THR A 501 7.57 -16.09 -18.26
C THR A 501 7.80 -17.58 -18.51
N GLU A 502 8.71 -18.21 -17.75
CA GLU A 502 8.99 -19.66 -17.84
C GLU A 502 8.02 -20.51 -17.01
N VAL A 503 7.34 -19.91 -16.02
CA VAL A 503 6.46 -20.61 -15.08
C VAL A 503 5.02 -20.74 -15.61
N SER A 504 4.63 -19.90 -16.55
CA SER A 504 3.26 -19.85 -17.12
C SER A 504 3.07 -20.79 -18.32
N ARG A 505 4.00 -21.73 -18.57
CA ARG A 505 3.93 -22.78 -19.57
C ARG A 505 3.83 -24.14 -18.87
#